data_107704145a5d17c6b22e74e01f893a59
#
_entry.id   107704145a5d17c6b22e74e01f893a59
#
_cell.length_a   1.000
_cell.length_b   1.000
_cell.length_c   1.000
_cell.angle_alpha   90.00
_cell.angle_beta   90.00
_cell.angle_gamma   90.00
#
_symmetry.space_group_name_H-M   'P 1'
#
loop_
_entity.id
_entity.type
_entity.pdbx_description
1 polymer ?
#
loop_
_entity_poly.entity_id
_entity_poly.type
_entity_poly.pdbx_seq_one_letter_code
_entity_poly.pdbx_strand_id
1 'polypeptide(L)'
;MPNCVWGLIIKKIDRILREVLHRFYGGGERFFNQKGLSKTCALSLGTVNPLIARLEQLGAVERKPLGFRLVDPKRTLLYWAITRELGKDVAYTTFVPGTVEELEAGLPPSAILTAYSGFRAKLGSMPTNYD
;
A
#
# COMPACT_ATOMS: atom_id res chain seq x y z
N MET A 1 13.04 6.90 18.02
CA MET A 1 12.36 6.21 16.91
C MET A 1 13.18 4.98 16.60
N PRO A 2 12.70 3.78 16.79
CA PRO A 2 13.38 2.63 16.24
C PRO A 2 13.34 2.75 14.73
N ASN A 3 14.50 2.87 14.11
CA ASN A 3 14.66 2.82 12.68
C ASN A 3 14.06 1.51 12.19
N CYS A 4 12.95 1.64 11.53
CA CYS A 4 12.13 0.56 11.07
C CYS A 4 12.94 -0.40 10.20
N VAL A 5 13.01 -1.62 10.62
CA VAL A 5 13.36 -2.82 9.82
C VAL A 5 12.54 -2.89 8.52
N TRP A 6 11.49 -2.11 8.42
CA TRP A 6 10.62 -1.93 7.24
C TRP A 6 11.34 -1.43 5.98
N GLY A 7 12.50 -0.78 6.11
CA GLY A 7 13.24 -0.26 4.97
C GLY A 7 13.88 -1.32 4.07
N LEU A 8 14.07 -2.53 4.55
CA LEU A 8 14.74 -3.61 3.82
C LEU A 8 13.79 -4.48 2.98
N ILE A 9 12.51 -4.51 3.29
CA ILE A 9 11.52 -5.41 2.67
C ILE A 9 10.66 -4.70 1.63
N ILE A 10 10.49 -3.38 1.74
CA ILE A 10 9.63 -2.61 0.82
C ILE A 10 10.36 -2.38 -0.50
N LYS A 11 9.85 -2.96 -1.58
CA LYS A 11 10.34 -2.71 -2.94
C LYS A 11 10.24 -1.23 -3.29
N LYS A 12 11.14 -0.75 -4.17
CA LYS A 12 11.14 0.66 -4.63
C LYS A 12 9.78 1.11 -5.18
N ILE A 13 9.12 0.23 -5.93
CA ILE A 13 7.77 0.45 -6.49
C ILE A 13 6.73 0.67 -5.40
N ASP A 14 6.78 -0.11 -4.32
CA ASP A 14 5.82 -0.03 -3.22
C ASP A 14 5.85 1.34 -2.53
N ARG A 15 7.02 1.96 -2.42
CA ARG A 15 7.15 3.31 -1.85
C ARG A 15 6.38 4.34 -2.66
N ILE A 16 6.48 4.27 -3.99
CA ILE A 16 5.80 5.19 -4.89
C ILE A 16 4.29 4.99 -4.85
N LEU A 17 3.84 3.75 -5.00
CA LEU A 17 2.42 3.41 -5.02
C LEU A 17 1.75 3.75 -3.68
N ARG A 18 2.42 3.45 -2.57
CA ARG A 18 1.94 3.81 -1.23
C ARG A 18 1.80 5.32 -1.06
N GLU A 19 2.81 6.09 -1.48
CA GLU A 19 2.80 7.54 -1.35
C GLU A 19 1.68 8.18 -2.19
N VAL A 20 1.51 7.74 -3.43
CA VAL A 20 0.45 8.23 -4.32
C VAL A 20 -0.94 7.91 -3.75
N LEU A 21 -1.17 6.67 -3.33
CA LEU A 21 -2.46 6.26 -2.79
C LEU A 21 -2.74 6.90 -1.42
N HIS A 22 -1.72 7.03 -0.57
CA HIS A 22 -1.85 7.69 0.72
C HIS A 22 -2.29 9.16 0.59
N ARG A 23 -1.66 9.91 -0.31
CA ARG A 23 -2.06 11.31 -0.56
C ARG A 23 -3.42 11.43 -1.20
N PHE A 24 -3.77 10.49 -2.08
CA PHE A 24 -5.11 10.48 -2.67
C PHE A 24 -6.19 10.18 -1.63
N TYR A 25 -6.09 9.10 -0.90
CA TYR A 25 -7.11 8.71 0.07
C TYR A 25 -7.14 9.58 1.33
N GLY A 26 -6.00 10.13 1.73
CA GLY A 26 -5.89 11.02 2.90
C GLY A 26 -6.23 12.47 2.61
N GLY A 27 -5.91 12.99 1.42
CA GLY A 27 -6.05 14.41 1.07
C GLY A 27 -6.75 14.69 -0.25
N GLY A 28 -7.16 13.68 -1.01
CA GLY A 28 -7.82 13.85 -2.32
C GLY A 28 -6.87 14.32 -3.43
N GLU A 29 -5.56 14.27 -3.21
CA GLU A 29 -4.56 14.71 -4.18
C GLU A 29 -4.59 13.82 -5.43
N ARG A 30 -4.78 14.43 -6.59
CA ARG A 30 -4.83 13.72 -7.88
C ARG A 30 -3.67 14.02 -8.80
N PHE A 31 -2.99 15.14 -8.61
CA PHE A 31 -1.86 15.55 -9.44
C PHE A 31 -0.55 15.38 -8.69
N PHE A 32 0.39 14.69 -9.31
CA PHE A 32 1.68 14.37 -8.73
C PHE A 32 2.82 14.82 -9.63
N ASN A 33 3.75 15.58 -9.06
CA ASN A 33 4.99 15.92 -9.73
C ASN A 33 5.98 14.76 -9.58
N GLN A 34 6.49 14.23 -10.69
CA GLN A 34 7.43 13.09 -10.67
C GLN A 34 8.73 13.40 -9.91
N LYS A 35 9.25 14.62 -10.05
CA LYS A 35 10.47 15.05 -9.37
C LYS A 35 10.24 15.18 -7.85
N GLY A 36 9.09 15.73 -7.46
CA GLY A 36 8.69 15.81 -6.06
C GLY A 36 8.52 14.41 -5.45
N LEU A 37 7.83 13.52 -6.16
CA LEU A 37 7.62 12.14 -5.72
C LEU A 37 8.95 11.36 -5.60
N SER A 38 9.86 11.54 -6.54
CA SER A 38 11.22 11.00 -6.51
C SER A 38 11.95 11.39 -5.23
N LYS A 39 11.90 12.68 -4.86
CA LYS A 39 12.51 13.18 -3.62
C LYS A 39 11.86 12.60 -2.38
N THR A 40 10.54 12.62 -2.28
CA THR A 40 9.80 12.10 -1.12
C THR A 40 10.06 10.62 -0.90
N CYS A 41 10.09 9.83 -1.97
CA CYS A 41 10.35 8.39 -1.90
C CYS A 41 11.84 8.03 -1.82
N ALA A 42 12.74 9.00 -1.90
CA ALA A 42 14.19 8.79 -1.98
C ALA A 42 14.58 7.81 -3.11
N LEU A 43 14.04 8.04 -4.32
CA LEU A 43 14.25 7.22 -5.50
C LEU A 43 14.65 8.09 -6.69
N SER A 44 15.35 7.50 -7.67
CA SER A 44 15.70 8.20 -8.91
C SER A 44 14.50 8.31 -9.85
N LEU A 45 14.50 9.31 -10.73
CA LEU A 45 13.53 9.43 -11.82
C LEU A 45 13.55 8.20 -12.75
N GLY A 46 14.71 7.56 -12.91
CA GLY A 46 14.86 6.32 -13.64
C GLY A 46 14.07 5.13 -13.02
N THR A 47 13.72 5.22 -11.74
CA THR A 47 12.83 4.26 -11.07
C THR A 47 11.36 4.69 -11.16
N VAL A 48 11.08 5.98 -11.04
CA VAL A 48 9.72 6.53 -11.04
C VAL A 48 9.09 6.47 -12.43
N ASN A 49 9.81 6.91 -13.47
CA ASN A 49 9.28 7.03 -14.82
C ASN A 49 8.75 5.73 -15.45
N PRO A 50 9.46 4.59 -15.35
CA PRO A 50 8.95 3.33 -15.88
C PRO A 50 7.65 2.86 -15.21
N LEU A 51 7.52 3.09 -13.90
CA LEU A 51 6.30 2.76 -13.18
C LEU A 51 5.12 3.62 -13.67
N ILE A 52 5.33 4.94 -13.80
CA ILE A 52 4.29 5.83 -14.30
C ILE A 52 3.90 5.49 -15.73
N ALA A 53 4.86 5.10 -16.59
CA ALA A 53 4.57 4.61 -17.93
C ALA A 53 3.67 3.37 -17.93
N ARG A 54 3.94 2.43 -17.01
CA ARG A 54 3.11 1.23 -16.86
C ARG A 54 1.71 1.55 -16.36
N LEU A 55 1.57 2.42 -15.37
CA LEU A 55 0.28 2.86 -14.86
C LEU A 55 -0.54 3.61 -15.93
N GLU A 56 0.12 4.37 -16.81
CA GLU A 56 -0.50 5.02 -17.95
C GLU A 56 -1.04 4.00 -18.96
N GLN A 57 -0.25 2.99 -19.30
CA GLN A 57 -0.69 1.88 -20.17
C GLN A 57 -1.91 1.15 -19.62
N LEU A 58 -2.01 1.06 -18.29
CA LEU A 58 -3.15 0.47 -17.60
C LEU A 58 -4.35 1.43 -17.48
N GLY A 59 -4.22 2.68 -17.92
CA GLY A 59 -5.25 3.70 -17.76
C GLY A 59 -5.49 4.14 -16.31
N ALA A 60 -4.54 3.89 -15.43
CA ALA A 60 -4.62 4.29 -14.02
C ALA A 60 -4.20 5.74 -13.79
N VAL A 61 -3.28 6.24 -14.62
CA VAL A 61 -2.79 7.62 -14.60
C VAL A 61 -2.76 8.22 -16.00
N GLU A 62 -2.77 9.53 -16.07
CA GLU A 62 -2.62 10.32 -17.29
C GLU A 62 -1.40 11.23 -17.15
N ARG A 63 -0.44 11.14 -18.07
CA ARG A 63 0.74 12.01 -18.05
C ARG A 63 0.37 13.45 -18.39
N LYS A 64 1.05 14.37 -17.70
CA LYS A 64 0.96 15.82 -17.90
C LYS A 64 2.37 16.39 -18.01
N PRO A 65 2.55 17.61 -18.53
CA PRO A 65 3.87 18.20 -18.78
C PRO A 65 4.81 18.21 -17.56
N LEU A 66 4.27 18.39 -16.36
CA LEU A 66 5.07 18.51 -15.13
C LEU A 66 4.88 17.31 -14.18
N GLY A 67 4.19 16.24 -14.62
CA GLY A 67 3.91 15.11 -13.75
C GLY A 67 2.87 14.18 -14.32
N PHE A 68 1.96 13.72 -13.48
CA PHE A 68 0.85 12.88 -13.88
C PHE A 68 -0.37 13.12 -13.00
N ARG A 69 -1.53 12.82 -13.55
CA ARG A 69 -2.80 12.84 -12.85
C ARG A 69 -3.24 11.41 -12.56
N LEU A 70 -3.62 11.12 -11.32
CA LEU A 70 -4.25 9.86 -10.94
C LEU A 70 -5.70 9.86 -11.41
N VAL A 71 -6.00 9.00 -12.38
CA VAL A 71 -7.34 8.88 -13.00
C VAL A 71 -8.16 7.82 -12.28
N ASP A 72 -7.57 6.64 -12.10
CA ASP A 72 -8.22 5.49 -11.48
C ASP A 72 -7.38 4.96 -10.29
N PRO A 73 -7.66 5.44 -9.07
CA PRO A 73 -6.96 4.99 -7.87
C PRO A 73 -7.20 3.52 -7.56
N LYS A 74 -8.40 2.99 -7.86
CA LYS A 74 -8.72 1.57 -7.66
C LYS A 74 -7.85 0.69 -8.55
N ARG A 75 -7.67 1.06 -9.82
CA ARG A 75 -6.81 0.34 -10.76
C ARG A 75 -5.34 0.38 -10.31
N THR A 76 -4.89 1.50 -9.78
CA THR A 76 -3.57 1.62 -9.17
C THR A 76 -3.39 0.70 -7.97
N LEU A 77 -4.40 0.62 -7.09
CA LEU A 77 -4.39 -0.26 -5.93
C LEU A 77 -4.37 -1.74 -6.34
N LEU A 78 -5.19 -2.12 -7.32
CA LEU A 78 -5.22 -3.49 -7.85
C LEU A 78 -3.90 -3.88 -8.51
N TYR A 79 -3.29 -2.97 -9.27
CA TYR A 79 -1.95 -3.19 -9.84
C TYR A 79 -0.93 -3.46 -8.73
N TRP A 80 -0.95 -2.67 -7.67
CA TRP A 80 -0.07 -2.88 -6.53
C TRP A 80 -0.31 -4.24 -5.86
N ALA A 81 -1.55 -4.59 -5.60
CA ALA A 81 -1.91 -5.88 -5.01
C ALA A 81 -1.42 -7.07 -5.85
N ILE A 82 -1.58 -7.01 -7.18
CA ILE A 82 -1.14 -8.07 -8.11
C ILE A 82 0.40 -8.19 -8.16
N THR A 83 1.12 -7.08 -8.04
CA THR A 83 2.59 -7.07 -8.10
C THR A 83 3.26 -7.46 -6.79
N ARG A 84 2.51 -7.55 -5.70
CA ARG A 84 3.01 -8.00 -4.40
C ARG A 84 2.88 -9.50 -4.24
N GLU A 85 3.83 -10.06 -3.54
CA GLU A 85 3.85 -11.47 -3.15
C GLU A 85 3.87 -11.53 -1.63
N LEU A 86 2.68 -11.77 -1.05
CA LEU A 86 2.47 -11.70 0.40
C LEU A 86 3.47 -12.56 1.18
N GLY A 87 3.79 -13.75 0.68
CA GLY A 87 4.76 -14.64 1.33
C GLY A 87 6.16 -14.02 1.49
N LYS A 88 6.56 -13.12 0.60
CA LYS A 88 7.84 -12.39 0.70
C LYS A 88 7.79 -11.20 1.66
N ASP A 89 6.59 -10.74 2.00
CA ASP A 89 6.38 -9.61 2.91
C ASP A 89 6.21 -10.07 4.38
N VAL A 90 6.03 -11.37 4.60
CA VAL A 90 5.88 -11.95 5.94
C VAL A 90 7.23 -11.98 6.63
N ALA A 91 7.37 -11.22 7.71
CA ALA A 91 8.59 -11.17 8.52
C ALA A 91 8.61 -12.22 9.64
N TYR A 92 7.44 -12.63 10.12
CA TYR A 92 7.31 -13.60 11.20
C TYR A 92 5.96 -14.32 11.12
N THR A 93 5.96 -15.61 11.37
CA THR A 93 4.75 -16.44 11.48
C THR A 93 4.90 -17.36 12.66
N THR A 94 3.86 -17.48 13.46
CA THR A 94 3.80 -18.43 14.57
C THR A 94 2.41 -19.02 14.69
N PHE A 95 2.32 -20.18 15.32
CA PHE A 95 1.07 -20.76 15.73
C PHE A 95 0.80 -20.44 17.19
N VAL A 96 -0.38 -19.93 17.49
CA VAL A 96 -0.84 -19.69 18.86
C VAL A 96 -2.20 -20.38 19.02
N PRO A 97 -2.34 -21.29 19.99
CA PRO A 97 -3.64 -21.92 20.25
C PRO A 97 -4.64 -20.91 20.86
N GLY A 98 -5.89 -20.98 20.47
CA GLY A 98 -6.93 -20.08 20.95
C GLY A 98 -7.89 -19.64 19.85
N THR A 99 -8.91 -18.89 20.21
CA THR A 99 -9.82 -18.26 19.26
C THR A 99 -9.22 -16.99 18.66
N VAL A 100 -9.74 -16.56 17.51
CA VAL A 100 -9.31 -15.31 16.87
C VAL A 100 -9.54 -14.12 17.79
N GLU A 101 -10.65 -14.11 18.52
CA GLU A 101 -11.02 -13.06 19.46
C GLU A 101 -10.03 -12.94 20.63
N GLU A 102 -9.62 -14.07 21.19
CA GLU A 102 -8.61 -14.11 22.27
C GLU A 102 -7.25 -13.60 21.77
N LEU A 103 -6.86 -14.02 20.57
CA LEU A 103 -5.61 -13.57 19.95
C LEU A 103 -5.62 -12.07 19.66
N GLU A 104 -6.71 -11.56 19.11
CA GLU A 104 -6.84 -10.13 18.82
C GLU A 104 -6.86 -9.28 20.10
N ALA A 105 -7.51 -9.75 21.16
CA ALA A 105 -7.53 -9.07 22.45
C ALA A 105 -6.16 -9.01 23.12
N GLY A 106 -5.28 -9.98 22.83
CA GLY A 106 -3.89 -10.03 23.34
C GLY A 106 -2.89 -9.20 22.52
N LEU A 107 -3.30 -8.63 21.38
CA LEU A 107 -2.39 -7.83 20.56
C LEU A 107 -2.08 -6.47 21.19
N PRO A 108 -0.84 -5.94 21.00
CA PRO A 108 -0.50 -4.63 21.49
C PRO A 108 -1.35 -3.53 20.78
N PRO A 109 -1.62 -2.38 21.43
CA PRO A 109 -2.40 -1.30 20.84
C PRO A 109 -1.85 -0.73 19.53
N SER A 110 -0.56 -0.95 19.27
CA SER A 110 0.12 -0.54 18.04
C SER A 110 -0.07 -1.52 16.87
N ALA A 111 -0.69 -2.69 17.11
CA ALA A 111 -0.94 -3.67 16.07
C ALA A 111 -1.98 -3.14 15.07
N ILE A 112 -1.69 -3.32 13.78
CA ILE A 112 -2.60 -2.96 12.70
C ILE A 112 -3.18 -4.26 12.14
N LEU A 113 -4.49 -4.43 12.33
CA LEU A 113 -5.22 -5.58 11.78
C LEU A 113 -5.42 -5.42 10.27
N THR A 114 -5.31 -6.53 9.54
CA THR A 114 -5.53 -6.60 8.09
C THR A 114 -6.51 -7.70 7.74
N ALA A 115 -6.83 -7.83 6.46
CA ALA A 115 -7.76 -8.83 5.94
C ALA A 115 -9.09 -8.83 6.71
N TYR A 116 -9.59 -9.97 7.12
CA TYR A 116 -10.89 -10.11 7.78
C TYR A 116 -10.94 -9.42 9.15
N SER A 117 -9.91 -9.56 9.96
CA SER A 117 -9.80 -8.88 11.25
C SER A 117 -9.77 -7.35 11.10
N GLY A 118 -9.05 -6.86 10.10
CA GLY A 118 -9.04 -5.43 9.75
C GLY A 118 -10.39 -4.94 9.25
N PHE A 119 -11.09 -5.73 8.43
CA PHE A 119 -12.44 -5.42 7.97
C PHE A 119 -13.42 -5.31 9.15
N ARG A 120 -13.43 -6.30 10.04
CA ARG A 120 -14.26 -6.29 11.26
C ARG A 120 -13.97 -5.08 12.15
N ALA A 121 -12.69 -4.81 12.41
CA ALA A 121 -12.28 -3.68 13.24
C ALA A 121 -12.70 -2.32 12.66
N LYS A 122 -12.70 -2.19 11.33
CA LYS A 122 -13.04 -0.93 10.63
C LYS A 122 -14.52 -0.72 10.44
N LEU A 123 -15.27 -1.77 10.15
CA LEU A 123 -16.67 -1.70 9.74
C LEU A 123 -17.66 -2.25 10.76
N GLY A 124 -17.19 -2.88 11.84
CA GLY A 124 -18.02 -3.44 12.90
C GLY A 124 -18.83 -4.67 12.50
N SER A 125 -18.62 -5.24 11.31
CA SER A 125 -19.31 -6.39 10.79
C SER A 125 -18.36 -7.38 10.13
N MET A 126 -18.72 -8.65 10.11
CA MET A 126 -17.96 -9.67 9.40
C MET A 126 -18.29 -9.65 7.90
N PRO A 127 -17.33 -9.91 7.02
CA PRO A 127 -17.62 -10.13 5.61
C PRO A 127 -18.48 -11.39 5.43
N THR A 128 -19.40 -11.38 4.46
CA THR A 128 -20.43 -12.40 4.25
C THR A 128 -19.90 -13.77 3.81
N ASN A 129 -18.66 -13.87 3.37
CA ASN A 129 -18.01 -15.14 2.97
C ASN A 129 -16.80 -15.37 3.87
N TYR A 130 -17.04 -15.91 5.03
CA TYR A 130 -16.01 -16.22 6.03
C TYR A 130 -15.78 -17.74 6.19
N ASP A 131 -16.18 -18.53 5.21
CA ASP A 131 -15.98 -19.99 5.21
C ASP A 131 -14.65 -20.37 4.56
#